data_fd8703201ad166059d42a58326c3fb4c
#
_entry.id   fd8703201ad166059d42a58326c3fb4c
#
_cell.length_a   1.000
_cell.length_b   1.000
_cell.length_c   1.000
_cell.angle_alpha   90.00
_cell.angle_beta   90.00
_cell.angle_gamma   90.00
#
_symmetry.space_group_name_H-M   'P 1'
#
loop_
_entity.id
_entity.type
_entity.pdbx_description
1 polymer ?
#
loop_
_entity_poly.entity_id
_entity_poly.type
_entity_poly.pdbx_seq_one_letter_code
_entity_poly.pdbx_strand_id
1 'polypeptide(L)'
;MQEVWVKLEEHPDYEISNFGNARSLKRGRIYNLKLNIDTHGYYYIIPYVNKKTYTHYKIHRLVAKYFVNGYEKGLVVNHKDGNKLNNVYTNLEWVTSSENNLHAFRIGLRRRYVSDNCRKKCIEARSIPIIVTDLATNTSRHFRSYKSAAQELGATDAGLAYAQKVGRTYKGRYLITRRNK
;
A
#
# COMPACT_ATOMS: atom_id res chain seq x y z
N MET A 1 -28.95 -11.10 13.82
CA MET A 1 -28.55 -9.85 14.52
C MET A 1 -29.64 -8.82 14.33
N GLN A 2 -29.95 -8.04 15.37
CA GLN A 2 -30.96 -6.99 15.30
C GLN A 2 -30.32 -5.67 14.79
N GLU A 3 -31.07 -4.93 13.98
CA GLU A 3 -30.61 -3.59 13.54
C GLU A 3 -30.78 -2.57 14.68
N VAL A 4 -29.68 -1.89 15.01
CA VAL A 4 -29.61 -0.87 16.06
C VAL A 4 -29.31 0.48 15.42
N TRP A 5 -30.03 1.53 15.86
CA TRP A 5 -29.90 2.88 15.31
C TRP A 5 -29.38 3.85 16.36
N VAL A 6 -28.44 4.74 15.94
CA VAL A 6 -27.82 5.75 16.78
C VAL A 6 -27.91 7.11 16.09
N LYS A 7 -28.27 8.16 16.82
CA LYS A 7 -28.29 9.54 16.33
C LYS A 7 -26.88 10.04 16.10
N LEU A 8 -26.70 10.78 15.00
CA LEU A 8 -25.43 11.45 14.73
C LEU A 8 -25.26 12.63 15.68
N GLU A 9 -24.14 12.70 16.40
CA GLU A 9 -23.82 13.79 17.35
C GLU A 9 -23.90 15.18 16.71
N GLU A 10 -23.34 15.32 15.49
CA GLU A 10 -23.31 16.60 14.78
C GLU A 10 -24.64 16.92 14.06
N HIS A 11 -25.50 15.92 13.87
CA HIS A 11 -26.75 16.02 13.14
C HIS A 11 -27.85 15.16 13.78
N PRO A 12 -28.44 15.58 14.92
CA PRO A 12 -29.38 14.77 15.70
C PRO A 12 -30.68 14.35 14.95
N ASP A 13 -30.97 15.03 13.84
CA ASP A 13 -32.08 14.68 12.94
C ASP A 13 -31.77 13.49 12.03
N TYR A 14 -30.60 12.90 12.15
CA TYR A 14 -30.17 11.77 11.34
C TYR A 14 -29.66 10.62 12.20
N GLU A 15 -29.95 9.42 11.76
CA GLU A 15 -29.48 8.20 12.43
C GLU A 15 -28.74 7.30 11.43
N ILE A 16 -27.78 6.55 11.98
CA ILE A 16 -27.04 5.51 11.30
C ILE A 16 -27.28 4.18 11.99
N SER A 17 -27.38 3.08 11.24
CA SER A 17 -27.49 1.75 11.83
C SER A 17 -26.17 0.98 11.81
N ASN A 18 -26.10 -0.04 12.66
CA ASN A 18 -25.00 -1.00 12.70
C ASN A 18 -24.86 -1.82 11.39
N PHE A 19 -25.87 -1.79 10.50
CA PHE A 19 -25.81 -2.40 9.17
C PHE A 19 -25.41 -1.45 8.06
N GLY A 20 -25.15 -0.16 8.38
CA GLY A 20 -24.76 0.85 7.42
C GLY A 20 -25.93 1.53 6.69
N ASN A 21 -27.15 1.38 7.20
CA ASN A 21 -28.31 2.12 6.74
C ASN A 21 -28.37 3.49 7.41
N ALA A 22 -28.90 4.49 6.71
CA ALA A 22 -29.08 5.83 7.24
C ALA A 22 -30.52 6.31 7.09
N ARG A 23 -31.03 7.06 8.06
CA ARG A 23 -32.37 7.64 8.02
C ARG A 23 -32.43 9.04 8.59
N SER A 24 -33.43 9.81 8.17
CA SER A 24 -33.73 11.15 8.66
C SER A 24 -34.99 11.10 9.54
N LEU A 25 -34.94 11.87 10.64
CA LEU A 25 -36.04 12.06 11.60
C LEU A 25 -36.73 13.42 11.44
N LYS A 26 -36.43 14.16 10.38
CA LYS A 26 -36.94 15.51 10.18
C LYS A 26 -38.46 15.54 10.09
N ARG A 27 -39.04 16.60 10.66
CA ARG A 27 -40.51 16.86 10.66
C ARG A 27 -41.30 15.75 11.34
N GLY A 28 -40.73 15.07 12.34
CA GLY A 28 -41.40 14.00 13.07
C GLY A 28 -41.68 12.72 12.26
N ARG A 29 -41.06 12.57 11.09
CA ARG A 29 -41.23 11.40 10.23
C ARG A 29 -39.89 10.70 10.00
N ILE A 30 -39.94 9.39 9.88
CA ILE A 30 -38.75 8.56 9.59
C ILE A 30 -38.67 8.34 8.08
N TYR A 31 -37.56 8.75 7.49
CA TYR A 31 -37.27 8.54 6.06
C TYR A 31 -35.94 7.81 5.90
N ASN A 32 -35.97 6.62 5.31
CA ASN A 32 -34.74 5.94 4.90
C ASN A 32 -34.05 6.73 3.79
N LEU A 33 -32.77 7.01 3.95
CA LEU A 33 -32.00 7.76 2.99
C LEU A 33 -31.47 6.83 1.90
N LYS A 34 -31.54 7.29 0.66
CA LYS A 34 -30.80 6.67 -0.43
C LYS A 34 -29.33 7.03 -0.28
N LEU A 35 -28.48 6.01 -0.19
CA LEU A 35 -27.03 6.19 -0.11
C LEU A 35 -26.47 6.54 -1.49
N ASN A 36 -25.57 7.52 -1.55
CA ASN A 36 -24.83 7.87 -2.75
C ASN A 36 -23.48 7.14 -2.75
N ILE A 37 -22.88 6.95 -3.93
CA ILE A 37 -21.56 6.36 -4.08
C ILE A 37 -20.59 7.45 -4.54
N ASP A 38 -19.43 7.59 -3.86
CA ASP A 38 -18.39 8.53 -4.26
C ASP A 38 -17.52 7.96 -5.39
N THR A 39 -16.65 8.79 -5.97
CA THR A 39 -15.71 8.40 -7.04
C THR A 39 -14.74 7.29 -6.64
N HIS A 40 -14.58 7.03 -5.35
CA HIS A 40 -13.75 5.97 -4.79
C HIS A 40 -14.52 4.69 -4.48
N GLY A 41 -15.85 4.67 -4.75
CA GLY A 41 -16.72 3.52 -4.53
C GLY A 41 -17.23 3.34 -3.09
N TYR A 42 -17.25 4.40 -2.27
CA TYR A 42 -17.78 4.34 -0.91
C TYR A 42 -19.17 4.96 -0.81
N TYR A 43 -20.04 4.35 -0.02
CA TYR A 43 -21.32 4.96 0.34
C TYR A 43 -21.13 6.19 1.22
N TYR A 44 -21.92 7.24 0.93
CA TYR A 44 -21.98 8.45 1.73
C TYR A 44 -23.40 9.04 1.79
N ILE A 45 -23.63 9.88 2.80
CA ILE A 45 -24.80 10.75 2.93
C ILE A 45 -24.36 12.20 3.02
N ILE A 46 -25.30 13.10 2.70
CA ILE A 46 -25.16 14.55 2.91
C ILE A 46 -26.31 14.97 3.83
N PRO A 47 -26.08 15.06 5.16
CA PRO A 47 -27.07 15.62 6.05
C PRO A 47 -27.35 17.09 5.68
N TYR A 48 -28.60 17.41 5.40
CA TYR A 48 -28.96 18.77 5.07
C TYR A 48 -29.09 19.61 6.34
N VAL A 49 -28.22 20.60 6.49
CA VAL A 49 -28.24 21.55 7.62
C VAL A 49 -28.72 22.92 7.14
N ASN A 50 -28.14 23.42 6.08
CA ASN A 50 -28.52 24.69 5.43
C ASN A 50 -28.08 24.66 3.95
N LYS A 51 -28.54 25.66 3.16
CA LYS A 51 -28.23 25.73 1.71
C LYS A 51 -26.74 25.98 1.37
N LYS A 52 -25.86 26.19 2.35
CA LYS A 52 -24.47 26.62 2.12
C LYS A 52 -23.41 25.57 2.47
N THR A 53 -23.75 24.53 3.23
CA THR A 53 -22.76 23.53 3.68
C THR A 53 -23.15 22.12 3.24
N TYR A 54 -22.30 21.53 2.41
CA TYR A 54 -22.43 20.17 1.92
C TYR A 54 -21.26 19.32 2.45
N THR A 55 -21.43 18.67 3.58
CA THR A 55 -20.42 17.76 4.12
C THR A 55 -20.79 16.33 3.79
N HIS A 56 -19.88 15.62 3.15
CA HIS A 56 -20.04 14.21 2.79
C HIS A 56 -19.62 13.32 3.95
N TYR A 57 -20.56 12.62 4.54
CA TYR A 57 -20.30 11.67 5.62
C TYR A 57 -20.25 10.24 5.07
N LYS A 58 -19.06 9.64 5.05
CA LYS A 58 -18.88 8.26 4.57
C LYS A 58 -19.50 7.27 5.55
N ILE A 59 -20.35 6.38 5.05
CA ILE A 59 -21.12 5.43 5.87
C ILE A 59 -20.20 4.55 6.72
N HIS A 60 -19.18 3.92 6.13
CA HIS A 60 -18.27 3.05 6.89
C HIS A 60 -17.60 3.78 8.07
N ARG A 61 -17.28 5.08 7.93
CA ARG A 61 -16.69 5.88 9.02
C ARG A 61 -17.70 6.17 10.12
N LEU A 62 -18.94 6.46 9.76
CA LEU A 62 -20.02 6.65 10.73
C LEU A 62 -20.28 5.36 11.50
N VAL A 63 -20.45 4.23 10.79
CA VAL A 63 -20.66 2.92 11.43
C VAL A 63 -19.48 2.57 12.33
N ALA A 64 -18.25 2.75 11.87
CA ALA A 64 -17.09 2.45 12.70
C ALA A 64 -17.01 3.35 13.94
N LYS A 65 -17.33 4.66 13.81
CA LYS A 65 -17.36 5.60 14.96
C LYS A 65 -18.32 5.16 16.07
N TYR A 66 -19.50 4.66 15.73
CA TYR A 66 -20.55 4.37 16.69
C TYR A 66 -20.65 2.90 17.13
N PHE A 67 -20.13 1.96 16.33
CA PHE A 67 -20.38 0.52 16.54
C PHE A 67 -19.12 -0.34 16.58
N VAL A 68 -17.94 0.22 16.27
CA VAL A 68 -16.68 -0.54 16.29
C VAL A 68 -15.75 0.03 17.34
N ASN A 69 -15.41 -0.80 18.33
CA ASN A 69 -14.49 -0.42 19.40
C ASN A 69 -13.05 -0.30 18.88
N GLY A 70 -12.18 0.39 19.66
CA GLY A 70 -10.74 0.45 19.39
C GLY A 70 -10.30 1.62 18.49
N TYR A 71 -11.10 2.70 18.43
CA TYR A 71 -10.67 3.90 17.73
C TYR A 71 -9.51 4.58 18.46
N GLU A 72 -8.45 4.86 17.69
CA GLU A 72 -7.34 5.72 18.10
C GLU A 72 -7.03 6.73 17.00
N LYS A 73 -6.46 7.88 17.41
CA LYS A 73 -6.07 8.92 16.45
C LYS A 73 -5.05 8.41 15.44
N GLY A 74 -5.36 8.55 14.15
CA GLY A 74 -4.49 8.11 13.06
C GLY A 74 -4.88 6.76 12.45
N LEU A 75 -5.83 6.02 13.05
CA LEU A 75 -6.37 4.80 12.45
C LEU A 75 -7.34 5.12 11.31
N VAL A 76 -7.45 4.18 10.40
CA VAL A 76 -8.39 4.19 9.28
C VAL A 76 -9.33 2.99 9.37
N VAL A 77 -10.51 3.12 8.74
CA VAL A 77 -11.47 2.01 8.68
C VAL A 77 -11.11 1.09 7.52
N ASN A 78 -10.97 -0.19 7.81
CA ASN A 78 -10.80 -1.27 6.83
C ASN A 78 -12.08 -2.09 6.70
N HIS A 79 -12.39 -2.56 5.47
CA HIS A 79 -13.41 -3.58 5.21
C HIS A 79 -12.73 -4.94 5.17
N LYS A 80 -13.04 -5.83 6.11
CA LYS A 80 -12.40 -7.16 6.25
C LYS A 80 -12.55 -8.02 4.99
N ASP A 81 -13.69 -7.92 4.31
CA ASP A 81 -13.96 -8.62 3.04
C ASP A 81 -13.45 -7.86 1.79
N GLY A 82 -12.92 -6.65 1.95
CA GLY A 82 -12.48 -5.79 0.85
C GLY A 82 -13.61 -5.13 0.06
N ASN A 83 -14.87 -5.39 0.38
CA ASN A 83 -16.03 -4.80 -0.28
C ASN A 83 -16.42 -3.47 0.38
N LYS A 84 -16.15 -2.36 -0.29
CA LYS A 84 -16.43 -0.99 0.18
C LYS A 84 -17.92 -0.69 0.39
N LEU A 85 -18.81 -1.52 -0.15
CA LEU A 85 -20.25 -1.36 -0.04
C LEU A 85 -20.83 -2.15 1.14
N ASN A 86 -20.08 -3.10 1.71
CA ASN A 86 -20.51 -3.87 2.87
C ASN A 86 -20.12 -3.14 4.17
N ASN A 87 -21.00 -2.26 4.63
CA ASN A 87 -20.76 -1.39 5.80
C ASN A 87 -21.35 -1.96 7.10
N VAL A 88 -21.62 -3.25 7.17
CA VAL A 88 -22.02 -3.89 8.42
C VAL A 88 -20.88 -3.80 9.44
N TYR A 89 -21.17 -3.42 10.68
CA TYR A 89 -20.16 -3.16 11.70
C TYR A 89 -19.21 -4.33 11.97
N THR A 90 -19.67 -5.57 11.84
CA THR A 90 -18.85 -6.78 12.00
C THR A 90 -17.79 -6.95 10.90
N ASN A 91 -18.04 -6.34 9.73
CA ASN A 91 -17.12 -6.31 8.60
C ASN A 91 -16.09 -5.17 8.68
N LEU A 92 -16.26 -4.23 9.60
CA LEU A 92 -15.38 -3.06 9.75
C LEU A 92 -14.41 -3.25 10.91
N GLU A 93 -13.24 -2.65 10.78
CA GLU A 93 -12.22 -2.62 11.83
C GLU A 93 -11.37 -1.35 11.74
N TRP A 94 -10.82 -0.92 12.88
CA TRP A 94 -9.84 0.16 12.95
C TRP A 94 -8.44 -0.41 12.79
N VAL A 95 -7.68 0.10 11.83
CA VAL A 95 -6.31 -0.37 11.52
C VAL A 95 -5.42 0.82 11.15
N THR A 96 -4.11 0.61 11.21
CA THR A 96 -3.16 1.57 10.66
C THR A 96 -3.23 1.59 9.13
N SER A 97 -2.80 2.70 8.52
CA SER A 97 -2.71 2.79 7.05
C SER A 97 -1.79 1.71 6.45
N SER A 98 -0.75 1.28 7.19
CA SER A 98 0.16 0.22 6.78
C SER A 98 -0.53 -1.13 6.72
N GLU A 99 -1.27 -1.50 7.78
CA GLU A 99 -2.04 -2.74 7.84
C GLU A 99 -3.13 -2.79 6.77
N ASN A 100 -3.86 -1.68 6.56
CA ASN A 100 -4.85 -1.57 5.50
C ASN A 100 -4.25 -1.81 4.11
N ASN A 101 -3.06 -1.26 3.85
CA ASN A 101 -2.35 -1.51 2.60
C ASN A 101 -1.93 -2.98 2.47
N LEU A 102 -1.39 -3.59 3.53
CA LEU A 102 -1.02 -5.02 3.53
C LEU A 102 -2.24 -5.91 3.29
N HIS A 103 -3.37 -5.62 3.95
CA HIS A 103 -4.63 -6.32 3.74
C HIS A 103 -5.06 -6.25 2.27
N ALA A 104 -5.06 -5.05 1.65
CA ALA A 104 -5.41 -4.88 0.24
C ALA A 104 -4.50 -5.69 -0.72
N PHE A 105 -3.22 -5.89 -0.39
CA PHE A 105 -2.34 -6.78 -1.14
C PHE A 105 -2.68 -8.26 -0.93
N ARG A 106 -2.97 -8.68 0.31
CA ARG A 106 -3.30 -10.08 0.64
C ARG A 106 -4.54 -10.57 -0.08
N ILE A 107 -5.59 -9.73 -0.14
CA ILE A 107 -6.86 -10.07 -0.80
C ILE A 107 -6.88 -9.72 -2.30
N GLY A 108 -5.74 -9.32 -2.88
CA GLY A 108 -5.59 -9.09 -4.31
C GLY A 108 -6.20 -7.80 -4.86
N LEU A 109 -6.69 -6.88 -4.03
CA LEU A 109 -7.21 -5.56 -4.44
C LEU A 109 -6.10 -4.64 -4.94
N ARG A 110 -4.86 -4.87 -4.52
CA ARG A 110 -3.67 -4.15 -5.00
C ARG A 110 -2.64 -5.13 -5.54
N ARG A 111 -2.12 -4.82 -6.71
CA ARG A 111 -0.94 -5.52 -7.27
C ARG A 111 0.28 -4.64 -7.06
N ARG A 112 1.42 -5.23 -6.70
CA ARG A 112 2.72 -4.56 -6.78
C ARG A 112 3.10 -4.44 -8.26
N TYR A 113 2.61 -3.38 -8.91
CA TYR A 113 3.09 -3.05 -10.24
C TYR A 113 4.36 -2.21 -10.10
N VAL A 114 5.49 -2.83 -10.32
CA VAL A 114 6.75 -2.11 -10.56
C VAL A 114 6.99 -2.16 -12.06
N SER A 115 6.91 -1.03 -12.73
CA SER A 115 7.16 -0.97 -14.19
C SER A 115 8.56 -1.51 -14.48
N ASP A 116 8.73 -2.20 -15.62
CA ASP A 116 10.04 -2.74 -16.03
C ASP A 116 11.10 -1.65 -16.12
N ASN A 117 10.70 -0.44 -16.49
CA ASN A 117 11.58 0.72 -16.51
C ASN A 117 12.06 1.13 -15.10
N CYS A 118 11.16 1.13 -14.11
CA CYS A 118 11.53 1.39 -12.70
C CYS A 118 12.44 0.28 -12.17
N ARG A 119 12.13 -1.00 -12.50
CA ARG A 119 12.95 -2.16 -12.14
C ARG A 119 14.35 -2.06 -12.75
N LYS A 120 14.46 -1.71 -14.04
CA LYS A 120 15.75 -1.46 -14.73
C LYS A 120 16.53 -0.35 -14.04
N LYS A 121 15.92 0.83 -13.80
CA LYS A 121 16.56 1.95 -13.11
C LYS A 121 17.06 1.57 -11.71
N CYS A 122 16.29 0.81 -10.93
CA CYS A 122 16.71 0.34 -9.62
C CYS A 122 17.91 -0.62 -9.70
N ILE A 123 17.94 -1.51 -10.70
CA ILE A 123 19.06 -2.43 -10.94
C ILE A 123 20.31 -1.63 -11.35
N GLU A 124 20.18 -0.69 -12.26
CA GLU A 124 21.28 0.18 -12.70
C GLU A 124 21.84 1.04 -11.57
N ALA A 125 20.97 1.65 -10.74
CA ALA A 125 21.39 2.46 -9.60
C ALA A 125 22.14 1.65 -8.53
N ARG A 126 21.83 0.36 -8.35
CA ARG A 126 22.47 -0.55 -7.41
C ARG A 126 23.67 -1.30 -8.01
N SER A 127 23.87 -1.22 -9.32
CA SER A 127 24.98 -1.88 -9.99
C SER A 127 26.30 -1.16 -9.68
N ILE A 128 27.30 -1.92 -9.27
CA ILE A 128 28.66 -1.42 -9.06
C ILE A 128 29.49 -1.81 -10.29
N PRO A 129 29.87 -0.84 -11.12
CA PRO A 129 30.69 -1.11 -12.29
C PRO A 129 32.09 -1.56 -11.87
N ILE A 130 32.62 -2.59 -12.54
CA ILE A 130 33.91 -3.16 -12.26
C ILE A 130 34.72 -3.34 -13.53
N ILE A 131 36.02 -3.37 -13.38
CA ILE A 131 36.98 -3.76 -14.39
C ILE A 131 37.60 -5.09 -13.95
N VAL A 132 37.61 -6.06 -14.83
CA VAL A 132 38.29 -7.34 -14.61
C VAL A 132 39.48 -7.41 -15.56
N THR A 133 40.68 -7.52 -15.00
CA THR A 133 41.92 -7.70 -15.74
C THR A 133 42.34 -9.16 -15.66
N ASP A 134 42.44 -9.82 -16.78
CA ASP A 134 42.99 -11.19 -16.91
C ASP A 134 44.51 -11.07 -16.93
N LEU A 135 45.17 -11.50 -15.86
CA LEU A 135 46.62 -11.43 -15.73
C LEU A 135 47.41 -12.38 -16.67
N ALA A 136 46.74 -13.43 -17.18
CA ALA A 136 47.36 -14.34 -18.14
C ALA A 136 47.48 -13.74 -19.56
N THR A 137 46.52 -12.91 -19.95
CA THR A 137 46.47 -12.28 -21.29
C THR A 137 46.75 -10.78 -21.23
N ASN A 138 46.89 -10.21 -20.04
CA ASN A 138 47.03 -8.78 -19.79
C ASN A 138 45.91 -7.91 -20.40
N THR A 139 44.67 -8.49 -20.50
CA THR A 139 43.51 -7.81 -21.09
C THR A 139 42.52 -7.38 -20.02
N SER A 140 41.97 -6.18 -20.17
CA SER A 140 40.97 -5.65 -19.24
C SER A 140 39.62 -5.54 -19.90
N ARG A 141 38.58 -6.00 -19.20
CA ARG A 141 37.17 -5.91 -19.63
C ARG A 141 36.32 -5.17 -18.62
N HIS A 142 35.37 -4.38 -19.11
CA HIS A 142 34.47 -3.57 -18.31
C HIS A 142 33.12 -4.28 -18.12
N PHE A 143 32.65 -4.36 -16.89
CA PHE A 143 31.37 -4.95 -16.55
C PHE A 143 30.52 -3.98 -15.73
N ARG A 144 29.23 -3.97 -15.96
CA ARG A 144 28.31 -3.10 -15.20
C ARG A 144 28.09 -3.57 -13.77
N SER A 145 28.39 -4.83 -13.46
CA SER A 145 28.18 -5.42 -12.13
C SER A 145 29.04 -6.69 -11.94
N TYR A 146 29.23 -7.11 -10.70
CA TYR A 146 29.82 -8.42 -10.38
C TYR A 146 29.05 -9.59 -11.02
N LYS A 147 27.70 -9.51 -11.04
CA LYS A 147 26.86 -10.54 -11.64
C LYS A 147 27.10 -10.73 -13.14
N SER A 148 27.21 -9.61 -13.88
CA SER A 148 27.49 -9.71 -15.33
C SER A 148 28.89 -10.27 -15.61
N ALA A 149 29.89 -9.91 -14.81
CA ALA A 149 31.23 -10.49 -14.91
C ALA A 149 31.23 -11.97 -14.56
N ALA A 150 30.51 -12.36 -13.49
CA ALA A 150 30.42 -13.75 -13.05
C ALA A 150 29.81 -14.66 -14.13
N GLN A 151 28.75 -14.22 -14.81
CA GLN A 151 28.11 -14.96 -15.89
C GLN A 151 29.06 -15.22 -17.06
N GLU A 152 29.87 -14.23 -17.45
CA GLU A 152 30.79 -14.37 -18.59
C GLU A 152 32.05 -15.17 -18.26
N LEU A 153 32.52 -15.06 -16.99
CA LEU A 153 33.75 -15.72 -16.54
C LEU A 153 33.53 -17.12 -15.92
N GLY A 154 32.28 -17.62 -15.88
CA GLY A 154 31.97 -18.86 -15.18
C GLY A 154 32.33 -18.81 -13.68
N ALA A 155 32.11 -17.67 -13.06
CA ALA A 155 32.46 -17.37 -11.67
C ALA A 155 31.19 -17.18 -10.81
N THR A 156 31.38 -16.90 -9.52
CA THR A 156 30.33 -16.44 -8.63
C THR A 156 30.48 -14.95 -8.37
N ASP A 157 29.37 -14.20 -8.32
CA ASP A 157 29.38 -12.77 -8.03
C ASP A 157 29.91 -12.47 -6.61
N ALA A 158 29.59 -13.32 -5.65
CA ALA A 158 30.12 -13.24 -4.29
C ALA A 158 31.66 -13.46 -4.25
N GLY A 159 32.17 -14.41 -5.03
CA GLY A 159 33.59 -14.69 -5.13
C GLY A 159 34.39 -13.54 -5.73
N LEU A 160 33.87 -12.93 -6.80
CA LEU A 160 34.49 -11.75 -7.42
C LEU A 160 34.45 -10.53 -6.47
N ALA A 161 33.34 -10.32 -5.77
CA ALA A 161 33.20 -9.23 -4.81
C ALA A 161 34.12 -9.40 -3.61
N TYR A 162 34.28 -10.61 -3.09
CA TYR A 162 35.22 -10.93 -2.02
C TYR A 162 36.66 -10.68 -2.46
N ALA A 163 37.07 -11.20 -3.62
CA ALA A 163 38.41 -10.99 -4.17
C ALA A 163 38.77 -9.51 -4.26
N GLN A 164 37.85 -8.69 -4.78
CA GLN A 164 38.01 -7.23 -4.87
C GLN A 164 38.12 -6.59 -3.48
N LYS A 165 37.28 -7.02 -2.51
CA LYS A 165 37.27 -6.46 -1.15
C LYS A 165 38.59 -6.69 -0.40
N VAL A 166 39.20 -7.86 -0.59
CA VAL A 166 40.45 -8.24 0.10
C VAL A 166 41.70 -7.93 -0.73
N GLY A 167 41.55 -7.32 -1.91
CA GLY A 167 42.71 -6.99 -2.78
C GLY A 167 43.44 -8.18 -3.35
N ARG A 168 42.77 -9.34 -3.49
CA ARG A 168 43.35 -10.57 -4.05
C ARG A 168 42.83 -10.86 -5.44
N THR A 169 43.57 -11.67 -6.21
CA THR A 169 43.09 -12.16 -7.50
C THR A 169 42.04 -13.27 -7.31
N TYR A 170 41.02 -13.30 -8.15
CA TYR A 170 40.08 -14.41 -8.20
C TYR A 170 40.69 -15.57 -9.00
N LYS A 171 40.73 -16.76 -8.34
CA LYS A 171 41.38 -17.98 -8.88
C LYS A 171 42.82 -17.75 -9.37
N GLY A 172 43.58 -16.85 -8.73
CA GLY A 172 44.98 -16.56 -9.09
C GLY A 172 45.15 -15.85 -10.44
N ARG A 173 44.08 -15.56 -11.17
CA ARG A 173 44.09 -15.09 -12.57
C ARG A 173 43.45 -13.72 -12.77
N TYR A 174 42.32 -13.46 -12.16
CA TYR A 174 41.55 -12.26 -12.43
C TYR A 174 41.75 -11.21 -11.32
N LEU A 175 42.21 -10.03 -11.69
CA LEU A 175 42.25 -8.87 -10.82
C LEU A 175 40.97 -8.04 -11.02
N ILE A 176 40.24 -7.75 -9.93
CA ILE A 176 38.98 -7.03 -9.96
C ILE A 176 39.17 -5.63 -9.32
N THR A 177 38.85 -4.59 -10.05
CA THR A 177 38.88 -3.21 -9.55
C THR A 177 37.51 -2.56 -9.73
N ARG A 178 37.13 -1.65 -8.81
CA ARG A 178 35.95 -0.81 -9.01
C ARG A 178 36.26 0.30 -10.00
N ARG A 179 35.32 0.55 -10.90
CA ARG A 179 35.40 1.76 -11.72
C ARG A 179 34.87 2.92 -10.89
N ASN A 180 35.72 3.89 -10.57
CA ASN A 180 35.25 5.16 -10.01
C ASN A 180 34.33 5.83 -11.02
N LYS A 181 33.20 6.43 -10.51
CA LYS A 181 32.27 7.19 -11.35
C LYS A 181 32.92 8.49 -11.80
#